data_a7279c82c3dda311301c2f43fa2bb8cd
#
_entry.id   a7279c82c3dda311301c2f43fa2bb8cd
#
_cell.length_a   1.000
_cell.length_b   1.000
_cell.length_c   1.000
_cell.angle_alpha   90.00
_cell.angle_beta   90.00
_cell.angle_gamma   90.00
#
_symmetry.space_group_name_H-M   'P 1'
#
loop_
_entity.id
_entity.type
_entity.pdbx_description
1 polymer ?
#
loop_
_entity_poly.entity_id
_entity_poly.type
_entity_poly.pdbx_seq_one_letter_code
_entity_poly.pdbx_strand_id
1 'polypeptide(L)'
;ADYMQWQYNQLVEAQLVMGEMEELEEEEYRLSHAEEIQTSLVQALQQLDSDNGALSQIHSTRLADADSNLSERLHVVEIELKDIVSDIQRLYDRTDRDPIRLEQVQERLSMLQTLMKKHRVHSIEELIALRDELEGQVQRLENMDEELERLRLASIMKKEVTEQAAQRLTQSRQAVTKKIASHLIEDMQCLGVPHAKVAVDIQPTDDFTETGKDNVQFMFSANLNQSLRRVAEVASGGEISRLMLCIKSLIARSNGLPTIIFDEIDTGVSGAIASQMGEIMRQMAQARQIITISHLPQVAVRSEHHYLVYKQDTDIRTETHIRKLTVAEHKIEIEKMRQL
;
A
#
# COMPACT_ATOMS: atom_id res chain seq x y z
N ALA A 1 10.91 -1.72 -15.83
CA ALA A 1 10.37 -3.07 -16.06
C ALA A 1 10.86 -3.61 -17.42
N ASP A 2 10.47 -3.04 -18.56
CA ASP A 2 10.72 -3.58 -19.92
C ASP A 2 12.20 -3.82 -20.27
N TYR A 3 13.10 -2.93 -19.84
CA TYR A 3 14.54 -3.09 -20.08
C TYR A 3 15.15 -4.26 -19.29
N MET A 4 14.75 -4.43 -18.04
CA MET A 4 15.21 -5.55 -17.19
C MET A 4 14.69 -6.90 -17.74
N GLN A 5 13.41 -6.93 -18.11
CA GLN A 5 12.80 -8.11 -18.75
C GLN A 5 13.52 -8.48 -20.05
N TRP A 6 13.85 -7.50 -20.88
CA TRP A 6 14.59 -7.74 -22.12
C TRP A 6 16.01 -8.28 -21.86
N GLN A 7 16.72 -7.73 -20.85
CA GLN A 7 18.04 -8.23 -20.46
C GLN A 7 17.97 -9.67 -19.93
N TYR A 8 17.00 -9.95 -19.07
CA TYR A 8 16.76 -11.29 -18.55
C TYR A 8 16.50 -12.29 -19.67
N ASN A 9 15.57 -11.99 -20.58
CA ASN A 9 15.23 -12.85 -21.70
C ASN A 9 16.46 -13.14 -22.58
N GLN A 10 17.29 -12.14 -22.86
CA GLN A 10 18.52 -12.32 -23.64
C GLN A 10 19.49 -13.30 -22.97
N LEU A 11 19.66 -13.24 -21.65
CA LEU A 11 20.54 -14.16 -20.93
C LEU A 11 19.95 -15.58 -20.83
N VAL A 12 18.63 -15.70 -20.76
CA VAL A 12 17.93 -17.00 -20.81
C VAL A 12 18.08 -17.65 -22.17
N GLU A 13 17.85 -16.88 -23.26
CA GLU A 13 18.01 -17.38 -24.64
C GLU A 13 19.45 -17.82 -24.96
N ALA A 14 20.43 -17.22 -24.30
CA ALA A 14 21.82 -17.57 -24.46
C ALA A 14 22.18 -18.96 -23.91
N GLN A 15 21.34 -19.59 -23.09
CA GLN A 15 21.55 -20.93 -22.54
C GLN A 15 22.96 -21.11 -21.95
N LEU A 16 23.33 -20.20 -21.05
CA LEU A 16 24.65 -20.16 -20.41
C LEU A 16 24.92 -21.43 -19.60
N VAL A 17 26.09 -22.02 -19.77
CA VAL A 17 26.54 -23.20 -19.02
C VAL A 17 27.82 -22.84 -18.25
N MET A 18 27.90 -23.27 -17.00
CA MET A 18 29.07 -23.02 -16.16
C MET A 18 30.28 -23.78 -16.71
N GLY A 19 31.43 -23.12 -16.83
CA GLY A 19 32.67 -23.71 -17.37
C GLY A 19 32.71 -23.85 -18.90
N GLU A 20 31.66 -23.43 -19.63
CA GLU A 20 31.57 -23.56 -21.10
C GLU A 20 32.68 -22.79 -21.81
N MET A 21 33.13 -21.66 -21.26
CA MET A 21 34.13 -20.82 -21.91
C MET A 21 35.48 -21.52 -22.01
N GLU A 22 35.93 -22.11 -20.92
CA GLU A 22 37.20 -22.84 -20.84
C GLU A 22 37.19 -24.09 -21.75
N GLU A 23 36.06 -24.81 -21.76
CA GLU A 23 35.92 -25.98 -22.59
C GLU A 23 35.97 -25.62 -24.10
N LEU A 24 35.29 -24.55 -24.49
CA LEU A 24 35.28 -24.07 -25.87
C LEU A 24 36.63 -23.50 -26.34
N GLU A 25 37.34 -22.77 -25.45
CA GLU A 25 38.68 -22.25 -25.74
C GLU A 25 39.68 -23.38 -25.93
N GLU A 26 39.60 -24.43 -25.12
CA GLU A 26 40.44 -25.62 -25.24
C GLU A 26 40.12 -26.40 -26.53
N GLU A 27 38.84 -26.51 -26.88
CA GLU A 27 38.39 -27.13 -28.12
C GLU A 27 38.81 -26.33 -29.35
N GLU A 28 38.68 -25.01 -29.35
CA GLU A 28 39.12 -24.10 -30.42
C GLU A 28 40.62 -24.25 -30.67
N TYR A 29 41.41 -24.19 -29.61
CA TYR A 29 42.87 -24.35 -29.72
C TYR A 29 43.25 -25.68 -30.39
N ARG A 30 42.65 -26.79 -29.99
CA ARG A 30 42.91 -28.12 -30.54
C ARG A 30 42.53 -28.21 -32.01
N LEU A 31 41.33 -27.70 -32.39
CA LEU A 31 40.84 -27.75 -33.76
C LEU A 31 41.63 -26.82 -34.70
N SER A 32 41.97 -25.63 -34.26
CA SER A 32 42.81 -24.67 -35.02
C SER A 32 44.20 -25.21 -35.24
N HIS A 33 44.79 -25.83 -34.20
CA HIS A 33 46.14 -26.43 -34.32
C HIS A 33 46.14 -27.61 -35.28
N ALA A 34 45.10 -28.45 -35.28
CA ALA A 34 44.93 -29.53 -36.28
C ALA A 34 44.82 -28.99 -37.72
N GLU A 35 44.13 -27.85 -37.90
CA GLU A 35 43.99 -27.19 -39.22
C GLU A 35 45.32 -26.63 -39.72
N GLU A 36 46.11 -25.98 -38.84
CA GLU A 36 47.44 -25.46 -39.18
C GLU A 36 48.41 -26.60 -39.58
N ILE A 37 48.41 -27.73 -38.82
CA ILE A 37 49.22 -28.91 -39.15
C ILE A 37 48.82 -29.46 -40.51
N GLN A 38 47.54 -29.70 -40.76
CA GLN A 38 47.09 -30.21 -42.05
C GLN A 38 47.45 -29.30 -43.22
N THR A 39 47.29 -27.99 -43.03
CA THR A 39 47.68 -27.01 -44.07
C THR A 39 49.17 -27.10 -44.39
N SER A 40 50.03 -27.23 -43.37
CA SER A 40 51.47 -27.40 -43.51
C SER A 40 51.82 -28.71 -44.19
N LEU A 41 51.15 -29.82 -43.85
CA LEU A 41 51.34 -31.11 -44.49
C LEU A 41 50.92 -31.10 -45.95
N VAL A 42 49.81 -30.47 -46.34
CA VAL A 42 49.36 -30.30 -47.74
C VAL A 42 50.38 -29.51 -48.54
N GLN A 43 50.92 -28.41 -47.95
CA GLN A 43 51.97 -27.65 -48.65
C GLN A 43 53.23 -28.45 -48.86
N ALA A 44 53.65 -29.26 -47.86
CA ALA A 44 54.81 -30.12 -47.99
C ALA A 44 54.60 -31.18 -49.08
N LEU A 45 53.42 -31.85 -49.07
CA LEU A 45 53.10 -32.85 -50.17
C LEU A 45 53.07 -32.18 -51.50
N GLN A 46 52.52 -30.98 -51.66
CA GLN A 46 52.48 -30.28 -52.95
C GLN A 46 53.87 -29.93 -53.46
N GLN A 47 54.82 -29.57 -52.56
CA GLN A 47 56.18 -29.26 -52.92
C GLN A 47 57.00 -30.55 -53.29
N LEU A 48 56.73 -31.65 -52.62
CA LEU A 48 57.51 -32.89 -52.81
C LEU A 48 56.95 -33.79 -53.88
N ASP A 49 55.65 -34.02 -53.99
CA ASP A 49 54.98 -35.06 -54.80
C ASP A 49 54.06 -34.52 -55.89
N SER A 50 54.03 -33.21 -56.18
CA SER A 50 53.29 -32.68 -57.35
C SER A 50 54.02 -32.96 -58.69
N ASP A 51 53.31 -32.71 -59.76
CA ASP A 51 53.89 -32.90 -61.19
C ASP A 51 55.18 -32.11 -61.38
N ASN A 52 55.33 -30.97 -60.64
CA ASN A 52 56.55 -30.15 -60.66
C ASN A 52 57.30 -30.26 -59.34
N GLY A 53 56.96 -31.20 -58.47
CA GLY A 53 57.58 -31.38 -57.16
C GLY A 53 59.00 -32.00 -57.28
N ALA A 54 59.64 -31.97 -56.07
CA ALA A 54 61.05 -32.43 -55.98
C ALA A 54 61.24 -33.86 -56.47
N LEU A 55 60.31 -34.79 -56.23
CA LEU A 55 60.34 -36.19 -56.71
C LEU A 55 60.28 -36.25 -58.17
N SER A 56 59.39 -35.54 -58.82
CA SER A 56 59.24 -35.52 -60.28
C SER A 56 60.50 -34.94 -60.97
N GLN A 57 61.08 -33.90 -60.41
CA GLN A 57 62.26 -33.25 -60.86
C GLN A 57 63.49 -34.18 -60.72
N ILE A 58 63.66 -34.87 -59.62
CA ILE A 58 64.76 -35.85 -59.42
C ILE A 58 64.61 -37.01 -60.38
N HIS A 59 63.38 -37.56 -60.51
CA HIS A 59 63.13 -38.69 -61.44
C HIS A 59 63.42 -38.33 -62.87
N SER A 60 63.14 -37.12 -63.33
CA SER A 60 63.40 -36.65 -64.69
C SER A 60 64.86 -36.32 -64.96
N THR A 61 65.70 -36.26 -63.93
CA THR A 61 67.13 -35.89 -64.07
C THR A 61 67.93 -37.09 -64.50
N ARG A 62 68.35 -37.11 -65.77
CA ARG A 62 69.15 -38.18 -66.41
C ARG A 62 70.63 -37.85 -66.23
N LEU A 63 71.28 -38.41 -65.21
CA LEU A 63 72.73 -38.30 -64.99
C LEU A 63 73.54 -39.57 -65.30
N ALA A 64 72.88 -40.65 -65.78
CA ALA A 64 73.48 -41.93 -65.93
C ALA A 64 74.67 -41.91 -66.91
N ASP A 65 74.69 -40.97 -67.87
CA ASP A 65 75.78 -40.89 -68.92
C ASP A 65 76.91 -39.97 -68.43
N ALA A 66 76.78 -39.26 -67.32
CA ALA A 66 77.80 -38.32 -66.85
C ALA A 66 78.63 -38.85 -65.65
N ASP A 67 77.95 -39.46 -64.63
CA ASP A 67 78.63 -40.03 -63.45
C ASP A 67 77.72 -41.07 -62.78
N SER A 68 78.12 -42.39 -62.83
CA SER A 68 77.31 -43.46 -62.18
C SER A 68 77.17 -43.37 -60.72
N ASN A 69 78.12 -42.77 -59.95
CA ASN A 69 78.08 -42.58 -58.52
C ASN A 69 77.06 -41.52 -58.16
N LEU A 70 76.95 -40.42 -58.87
CA LEU A 70 75.94 -39.37 -58.65
C LEU A 70 74.52 -39.89 -59.00
N SER A 71 74.36 -40.71 -60.00
CA SER A 71 73.08 -41.34 -60.33
C SER A 71 72.60 -42.28 -59.22
N GLU A 72 73.49 -43.10 -58.65
CA GLU A 72 73.18 -44.01 -57.57
C GLU A 72 72.79 -43.24 -56.27
N ARG A 73 73.50 -42.17 -55.98
CA ARG A 73 73.17 -41.29 -54.88
C ARG A 73 71.81 -40.55 -55.02
N LEU A 74 71.48 -40.12 -56.24
CA LEU A 74 70.20 -39.54 -56.58
C LEU A 74 69.04 -40.57 -56.42
N HIS A 75 69.26 -41.79 -56.79
CA HIS A 75 68.30 -42.87 -56.64
C HIS A 75 68.03 -43.18 -55.14
N VAL A 76 69.03 -43.16 -54.27
CA VAL A 76 68.88 -43.31 -52.82
C VAL A 76 68.06 -42.14 -52.23
N VAL A 77 68.34 -40.91 -52.68
CA VAL A 77 67.54 -39.74 -52.24
C VAL A 77 66.10 -39.80 -52.71
N GLU A 78 65.86 -40.33 -53.96
CA GLU A 78 64.50 -40.54 -54.47
C GLU A 78 63.69 -41.52 -53.59
N ILE A 79 64.30 -42.63 -53.16
CA ILE A 79 63.69 -43.65 -52.34
C ILE A 79 63.35 -43.01 -50.95
N GLU A 80 64.32 -42.32 -50.37
CA GLU A 80 64.13 -41.63 -49.04
C GLU A 80 63.01 -40.57 -49.07
N LEU A 81 62.99 -39.78 -50.18
CA LEU A 81 61.92 -38.80 -50.37
C LEU A 81 60.53 -39.44 -50.51
N LYS A 82 60.44 -40.59 -51.16
CA LYS A 82 59.20 -41.40 -51.31
C LYS A 82 58.72 -41.87 -49.93
N ASP A 83 59.64 -42.32 -49.04
CA ASP A 83 59.31 -42.74 -47.73
C ASP A 83 58.82 -41.52 -46.85
N ILE A 84 59.50 -40.37 -46.98
CA ILE A 84 59.08 -39.14 -46.31
C ILE A 84 57.67 -38.70 -46.76
N VAL A 85 57.40 -38.72 -48.08
CA VAL A 85 56.05 -38.40 -48.59
C VAL A 85 55.01 -39.37 -48.06
N SER A 86 55.32 -40.68 -47.99
CA SER A 86 54.41 -41.65 -47.36
C SER A 86 54.15 -41.40 -45.87
N ASP A 87 55.17 -40.97 -45.14
CA ASP A 87 55.06 -40.62 -43.74
C ASP A 87 54.20 -39.34 -43.52
N ILE A 88 54.43 -38.33 -44.39
CA ILE A 88 53.60 -37.10 -44.35
C ILE A 88 52.14 -37.43 -44.67
N GLN A 89 51.90 -38.31 -45.74
CA GLN A 89 50.54 -38.72 -46.06
C GLN A 89 49.86 -39.46 -44.90
N ARG A 90 50.58 -40.39 -44.25
CA ARG A 90 50.04 -41.04 -43.02
C ARG A 90 49.74 -40.12 -41.92
N LEU A 91 50.57 -39.09 -41.72
CA LEU A 91 50.31 -38.05 -40.67
C LEU A 91 49.12 -37.21 -41.05
N TYR A 92 48.98 -36.82 -42.34
CA TYR A 92 47.79 -36.07 -42.81
C TYR A 92 46.52 -36.87 -42.61
N ASP A 93 46.48 -38.17 -42.93
CA ASP A 93 45.31 -39.03 -42.80
C ASP A 93 44.91 -39.25 -41.25
N ARG A 94 45.88 -39.13 -40.37
CA ARG A 94 45.65 -39.25 -38.90
C ARG A 94 45.24 -37.94 -38.23
N THR A 95 45.45 -36.81 -38.86
CA THR A 95 45.07 -35.50 -38.29
C THR A 95 43.60 -35.23 -38.55
N ASP A 96 42.78 -35.41 -37.52
CA ASP A 96 41.36 -35.21 -37.57
C ASP A 96 41.04 -33.69 -37.65
N ARG A 97 40.39 -33.31 -38.76
CA ARG A 97 39.99 -31.92 -39.02
C ARG A 97 38.48 -31.82 -39.11
N ASP A 98 37.88 -30.99 -38.24
CA ASP A 98 36.46 -30.67 -38.28
C ASP A 98 36.27 -29.13 -38.42
N PRO A 99 36.28 -28.60 -39.66
CA PRO A 99 36.12 -27.18 -39.91
C PRO A 99 34.72 -26.69 -39.56
N ILE A 100 33.71 -27.54 -39.65
CA ILE A 100 32.33 -27.14 -39.28
C ILE A 100 32.23 -26.98 -37.79
N ARG A 101 32.84 -27.88 -37.03
CA ARG A 101 32.87 -27.80 -35.59
C ARG A 101 33.69 -26.58 -35.09
N LEU A 102 34.82 -26.31 -35.76
CA LEU A 102 35.62 -25.12 -35.44
C LEU A 102 34.82 -23.82 -35.62
N GLU A 103 34.08 -23.68 -36.73
CA GLU A 103 33.23 -22.54 -36.99
C GLU A 103 32.14 -22.39 -35.91
N GLN A 104 31.47 -23.48 -35.51
CA GLN A 104 30.46 -23.48 -34.45
C GLN A 104 31.03 -23.03 -33.09
N VAL A 105 32.23 -23.54 -32.74
CA VAL A 105 32.92 -23.17 -31.53
C VAL A 105 33.26 -21.68 -31.50
N GLN A 106 33.79 -21.18 -32.63
CA GLN A 106 34.15 -19.75 -32.75
C GLN A 106 32.92 -18.85 -32.73
N GLU A 107 31.84 -19.23 -33.40
CA GLU A 107 30.57 -18.48 -33.30
C GLU A 107 30.05 -18.43 -31.86
N ARG A 108 30.06 -19.55 -31.13
CA ARG A 108 29.63 -19.63 -29.74
C ARG A 108 30.49 -18.77 -28.81
N LEU A 109 31.82 -18.86 -28.92
CA LEU A 109 32.78 -18.03 -28.21
C LEU A 109 32.54 -16.53 -28.45
N SER A 110 32.38 -16.15 -29.73
CA SER A 110 32.10 -14.77 -30.14
C SER A 110 30.80 -14.25 -29.52
N MET A 111 29.74 -15.06 -29.46
CA MET A 111 28.48 -14.72 -28.84
C MET A 111 28.63 -14.50 -27.33
N LEU A 112 29.29 -15.43 -26.62
CA LEU A 112 29.56 -15.32 -25.20
C LEU A 112 30.39 -14.09 -24.86
N GLN A 113 31.47 -13.81 -25.58
CA GLN A 113 32.30 -12.62 -25.40
C GLN A 113 31.52 -11.31 -25.65
N THR A 114 30.62 -11.32 -26.65
CA THR A 114 29.74 -10.17 -26.93
C THR A 114 28.78 -9.91 -25.76
N LEU A 115 28.20 -10.97 -25.21
CA LEU A 115 27.33 -10.85 -24.02
C LEU A 115 28.09 -10.31 -22.79
N MET A 116 29.29 -10.85 -22.52
CA MET A 116 30.14 -10.37 -21.43
C MET A 116 30.48 -8.88 -21.56
N LYS A 117 30.89 -8.45 -22.77
CA LYS A 117 31.17 -7.03 -23.05
C LYS A 117 29.94 -6.15 -22.86
N LYS A 118 28.77 -6.58 -23.34
CA LYS A 118 27.54 -5.85 -23.27
C LYS A 118 27.08 -5.66 -21.81
N HIS A 119 27.20 -6.69 -21.01
CA HIS A 119 26.80 -6.66 -19.58
C HIS A 119 27.94 -6.22 -18.66
N ARG A 120 29.14 -5.94 -19.20
CA ARG A 120 30.34 -5.47 -18.45
C ARG A 120 30.77 -6.46 -17.36
N VAL A 121 30.72 -7.73 -17.66
CA VAL A 121 31.15 -8.81 -16.79
C VAL A 121 32.35 -9.53 -17.39
N HIS A 122 33.09 -10.29 -16.59
CA HIS A 122 34.38 -10.88 -16.96
C HIS A 122 34.33 -12.40 -17.09
N SER A 123 33.23 -13.04 -16.70
CA SER A 123 33.08 -14.49 -16.79
C SER A 123 31.63 -14.92 -17.06
N ILE A 124 31.45 -16.19 -17.47
CA ILE A 124 30.12 -16.78 -17.66
C ILE A 124 29.37 -16.90 -16.33
N GLU A 125 30.08 -17.20 -15.25
CA GLU A 125 29.52 -17.28 -13.90
C GLU A 125 28.90 -15.94 -13.48
N GLU A 126 29.57 -14.83 -13.82
CA GLU A 126 29.01 -13.48 -13.58
C GLU A 126 27.76 -13.21 -14.43
N LEU A 127 27.71 -13.70 -15.69
CA LEU A 127 26.50 -13.62 -16.52
C LEU A 127 25.35 -14.44 -15.95
N ILE A 128 25.64 -15.63 -15.43
CA ILE A 128 24.66 -16.50 -14.76
C ILE A 128 24.15 -15.83 -13.48
N ALA A 129 25.03 -15.29 -12.66
CA ALA A 129 24.65 -14.56 -11.44
C ALA A 129 23.77 -13.33 -11.78
N LEU A 130 24.11 -12.59 -12.82
CA LEU A 130 23.32 -11.46 -13.31
C LEU A 130 21.93 -11.91 -13.80
N ARG A 131 21.85 -13.02 -14.53
CA ARG A 131 20.57 -13.61 -14.95
C ARG A 131 19.68 -13.92 -13.74
N ASP A 132 20.23 -14.59 -12.73
CA ASP A 132 19.50 -14.99 -11.52
C ASP A 132 19.06 -13.78 -10.68
N GLU A 133 19.89 -12.72 -10.63
CA GLU A 133 19.51 -11.45 -10.01
C GLU A 133 18.34 -10.78 -10.74
N LEU A 134 18.44 -10.69 -12.08
CA LEU A 134 17.37 -10.11 -12.91
C LEU A 134 16.07 -10.91 -12.80
N GLU A 135 16.13 -12.24 -12.73
CA GLU A 135 14.98 -13.09 -12.50
C GLU A 135 14.26 -12.71 -11.19
N GLY A 136 15.02 -12.59 -10.11
CA GLY A 136 14.44 -12.18 -8.81
C GLY A 136 13.87 -10.77 -8.81
N GLN A 137 14.43 -9.86 -9.62
CA GLN A 137 13.89 -8.50 -9.77
C GLN A 137 12.60 -8.48 -10.58
N VAL A 138 12.55 -9.21 -11.69
CA VAL A 138 11.37 -9.35 -12.56
C VAL A 138 10.20 -9.96 -11.78
N GLN A 139 10.43 -11.07 -11.07
CA GLN A 139 9.40 -11.71 -10.24
C GLN A 139 8.85 -10.78 -9.15
N ARG A 140 9.72 -9.97 -8.52
CA ARG A 140 9.26 -8.98 -7.53
C ARG A 140 8.37 -7.91 -8.16
N LEU A 141 8.68 -7.43 -9.36
CA LEU A 141 7.88 -6.44 -10.07
C LEU A 141 6.51 -7.00 -10.45
N GLU A 142 6.45 -8.23 -10.98
CA GLU A 142 5.20 -8.91 -11.32
C GLU A 142 4.31 -9.09 -10.07
N ASN A 143 4.88 -9.58 -8.97
CA ASN A 143 4.16 -9.74 -7.70
C ASN A 143 3.65 -8.40 -7.14
N MET A 144 4.42 -7.31 -7.31
CA MET A 144 4.00 -5.96 -6.88
C MET A 144 2.83 -5.43 -7.72
N ASP A 145 2.83 -5.66 -9.03
CA ASP A 145 1.76 -5.23 -9.93
C ASP A 145 0.46 -5.99 -9.64
N GLU A 146 0.52 -7.29 -9.41
CA GLU A 146 -0.63 -8.10 -9.00
C GLU A 146 -1.20 -7.65 -7.63
N GLU A 147 -0.34 -7.41 -6.65
CA GLU A 147 -0.76 -6.93 -5.32
C GLU A 147 -1.37 -5.53 -5.39
N LEU A 148 -0.81 -4.65 -6.21
CA LEU A 148 -1.34 -3.30 -6.43
C LEU A 148 -2.74 -3.34 -7.05
N GLU A 149 -2.96 -4.21 -8.04
CA GLU A 149 -4.27 -4.38 -8.65
C GLU A 149 -5.27 -4.99 -7.68
N ARG A 150 -4.86 -5.98 -6.91
CA ARG A 150 -5.66 -6.56 -5.84
C ARG A 150 -6.11 -5.52 -4.81
N LEU A 151 -5.17 -4.65 -4.38
CA LEU A 151 -5.45 -3.58 -3.41
C LEU A 151 -6.37 -2.50 -4.00
N ARG A 152 -6.22 -2.16 -5.28
CA ARG A 152 -7.12 -1.24 -6.00
C ARG A 152 -8.55 -1.77 -6.03
N LEU A 153 -8.73 -3.01 -6.44
CA LEU A 153 -10.05 -3.65 -6.47
C LEU A 153 -10.68 -3.72 -5.07
N ALA A 154 -9.89 -4.11 -4.05
CA ALA A 154 -10.36 -4.13 -2.67
C ALA A 154 -10.76 -2.75 -2.16
N SER A 155 -10.02 -1.70 -2.53
CA SER A 155 -10.34 -0.31 -2.19
C SER A 155 -11.66 0.14 -2.83
N ILE A 156 -11.86 -0.15 -4.11
CA ILE A 156 -13.11 0.17 -4.84
C ILE A 156 -14.30 -0.51 -4.17
N MET A 157 -14.21 -1.81 -3.90
CA MET A 157 -15.28 -2.56 -3.25
C MET A 157 -15.61 -2.02 -1.85
N LYS A 158 -14.60 -1.72 -1.04
CA LYS A 158 -14.80 -1.15 0.29
C LYS A 158 -15.45 0.24 0.22
N LYS A 159 -15.01 1.08 -0.73
CA LYS A 159 -15.59 2.40 -0.95
C LYS A 159 -17.08 2.30 -1.30
N GLU A 160 -17.46 1.37 -2.17
CA GLU A 160 -18.87 1.13 -2.54
C GLU A 160 -19.72 0.69 -1.34
N VAL A 161 -19.23 -0.26 -0.53
CA VAL A 161 -19.92 -0.70 0.70
C VAL A 161 -20.09 0.46 1.68
N THR A 162 -19.04 1.30 1.84
CA THR A 162 -19.08 2.46 2.73
C THR A 162 -20.08 3.52 2.22
N GLU A 163 -20.12 3.77 0.91
CA GLU A 163 -21.10 4.68 0.30
C GLU A 163 -22.53 4.22 0.52
N GLN A 164 -22.81 2.93 0.32
CA GLN A 164 -24.13 2.36 0.59
C GLN A 164 -24.54 2.48 2.07
N ALA A 165 -23.58 2.26 2.99
CA ALA A 165 -23.83 2.44 4.41
C ALA A 165 -24.10 3.91 4.78
N ALA A 166 -23.35 4.84 4.21
CA ALA A 166 -23.56 6.27 4.39
C ALA A 166 -24.94 6.70 3.87
N GLN A 167 -25.33 6.26 2.68
CA GLN A 167 -26.66 6.55 2.10
C GLN A 167 -27.81 6.03 2.98
N ARG A 168 -27.69 4.80 3.51
CA ARG A 168 -28.69 4.26 4.46
C ARG A 168 -28.78 5.11 5.72
N LEU A 169 -27.64 5.58 6.24
CA LEU A 169 -27.59 6.45 7.40
C LEU A 169 -28.28 7.80 7.13
N THR A 170 -28.00 8.43 5.99
CA THR A 170 -28.64 9.66 5.54
C THR A 170 -30.15 9.50 5.43
N GLN A 171 -30.62 8.42 4.80
CA GLN A 171 -32.05 8.11 4.69
C GLN A 171 -32.71 7.93 6.06
N SER A 172 -32.06 7.19 6.96
CA SER A 172 -32.54 6.99 8.32
C SER A 172 -32.64 8.31 9.09
N ARG A 173 -31.63 9.19 8.98
CA ARG A 173 -31.64 10.53 9.57
C ARG A 173 -32.79 11.37 9.03
N GLN A 174 -32.94 11.44 7.70
CA GLN A 174 -34.00 12.20 7.05
C GLN A 174 -35.39 11.73 7.46
N ALA A 175 -35.60 10.44 7.62
CA ALA A 175 -36.87 9.86 8.04
C ALA A 175 -37.33 10.32 9.44
N VAL A 176 -36.39 10.62 10.33
CA VAL A 176 -36.70 11.00 11.73
C VAL A 176 -36.65 12.50 12.00
N THR A 177 -36.08 13.31 11.11
CA THR A 177 -35.91 14.77 11.32
C THR A 177 -37.20 15.49 11.66
N LYS A 178 -38.26 15.23 10.93
CA LYS A 178 -39.59 15.85 11.15
C LYS A 178 -40.13 15.48 12.50
N LYS A 179 -40.03 14.22 12.93
CA LYS A 179 -40.51 13.74 14.23
C LYS A 179 -39.72 14.37 15.37
N ILE A 180 -38.41 14.45 15.25
CA ILE A 180 -37.54 15.14 16.24
C ILE A 180 -37.92 16.61 16.34
N ALA A 181 -38.05 17.31 15.22
CA ALA A 181 -38.42 18.73 15.21
C ALA A 181 -39.78 18.97 15.87
N SER A 182 -40.80 18.15 15.55
CA SER A 182 -42.16 18.30 16.18
C SER A 182 -42.11 18.12 17.69
N HIS A 183 -41.43 17.09 18.21
CA HIS A 183 -41.30 16.87 19.65
C HIS A 183 -40.57 18.01 20.35
N LEU A 184 -39.48 18.51 19.74
CA LEU A 184 -38.76 19.65 20.31
C LEU A 184 -39.60 20.94 20.36
N ILE A 185 -40.44 21.16 19.31
CA ILE A 185 -41.35 22.31 19.29
C ILE A 185 -42.41 22.18 20.42
N GLU A 186 -43.02 21.00 20.56
CA GLU A 186 -44.02 20.73 21.62
C GLU A 186 -43.42 20.96 23.04
N ASP A 187 -42.24 20.39 23.30
CA ASP A 187 -41.54 20.54 24.57
C ASP A 187 -41.19 22.03 24.84
N MET A 188 -40.69 22.74 23.80
CA MET A 188 -40.38 24.17 23.90
C MET A 188 -41.59 25.04 24.17
N GLN A 189 -42.76 24.75 23.59
CA GLN A 189 -44.02 25.44 23.85
C GLN A 189 -44.44 25.27 25.30
N CYS A 190 -44.32 24.05 25.87
CA CYS A 190 -44.57 23.79 27.30
C CYS A 190 -43.60 24.55 28.20
N LEU A 191 -42.40 24.85 27.73
CA LEU A 191 -41.39 25.64 28.45
C LEU A 191 -41.45 27.14 28.19
N GLY A 192 -42.59 27.65 27.71
CA GLY A 192 -42.83 29.10 27.59
C GLY A 192 -42.19 29.73 26.35
N VAL A 193 -41.97 28.98 25.29
CA VAL A 193 -41.52 29.47 23.97
C VAL A 193 -42.58 29.11 22.93
N PRO A 194 -43.73 29.80 22.91
CA PRO A 194 -44.90 29.38 22.13
C PRO A 194 -44.69 29.47 20.60
N HIS A 195 -43.71 30.28 20.18
CA HIS A 195 -43.38 30.48 18.73
C HIS A 195 -42.09 29.77 18.32
N ALA A 196 -41.63 28.80 19.10
CA ALA A 196 -40.44 28.02 18.78
C ALA A 196 -40.55 27.38 17.41
N LYS A 197 -39.52 27.52 16.60
CA LYS A 197 -39.31 26.82 15.35
C LYS A 197 -38.03 26.04 15.47
N VAL A 198 -38.11 24.75 15.16
CA VAL A 198 -36.94 23.85 15.16
C VAL A 198 -36.90 23.13 13.81
N ALA A 199 -35.73 23.01 13.23
CA ALA A 199 -35.48 22.14 12.08
C ALA A 199 -34.14 21.43 12.25
N VAL A 200 -34.02 20.26 11.66
CA VAL A 200 -32.75 19.55 11.54
C VAL A 200 -32.35 19.61 10.08
N ASP A 201 -31.26 20.35 9.83
CA ASP A 201 -30.69 20.48 8.52
C ASP A 201 -29.63 19.41 8.29
N ILE A 202 -29.73 18.66 7.20
CA ILE A 202 -28.84 17.58 6.83
C ILE A 202 -28.25 17.90 5.46
N GLN A 203 -27.01 18.29 5.42
CA GLN A 203 -26.29 18.62 4.20
C GLN A 203 -25.25 17.53 3.88
N PRO A 204 -25.24 16.99 2.67
CA PRO A 204 -24.23 16.03 2.27
C PRO A 204 -22.83 16.66 2.26
N THR A 205 -21.82 15.87 2.57
CA THR A 205 -20.40 16.22 2.45
C THR A 205 -19.72 15.34 1.43
N ASP A 206 -18.64 15.82 0.82
CA ASP A 206 -17.88 15.05 -0.16
C ASP A 206 -17.06 13.92 0.52
N ASP A 207 -16.57 14.17 1.72
CA ASP A 207 -15.71 13.27 2.45
C ASP A 207 -16.47 12.39 3.46
N PHE A 208 -15.97 11.17 3.65
CA PHE A 208 -16.43 10.28 4.72
C PHE A 208 -15.87 10.74 6.06
N THR A 209 -16.73 10.74 7.06
CA THR A 209 -16.39 10.92 8.46
C THR A 209 -16.72 9.67 9.26
N GLU A 210 -16.28 9.59 10.52
CA GLU A 210 -16.68 8.50 11.43
C GLU A 210 -18.20 8.40 11.63
N THR A 211 -18.93 9.48 11.37
CA THR A 211 -20.38 9.58 11.51
C THR A 211 -21.13 9.60 10.16
N GLY A 212 -20.50 9.25 9.06
CA GLY A 212 -21.10 9.21 7.72
C GLY A 212 -20.70 10.37 6.82
N LYS A 213 -21.56 10.68 5.85
CA LYS A 213 -21.34 11.76 4.85
C LYS A 213 -22.31 12.92 5.02
N ASP A 214 -22.82 13.15 6.23
CA ASP A 214 -23.77 14.22 6.49
C ASP A 214 -23.22 15.22 7.49
N ASN A 215 -23.37 16.48 7.20
CA ASN A 215 -23.28 17.56 8.18
C ASN A 215 -24.68 17.83 8.74
N VAL A 216 -24.90 17.42 10.00
CA VAL A 216 -26.20 17.54 10.67
C VAL A 216 -26.18 18.76 11.60
N GLN A 217 -27.09 19.70 11.37
CA GLN A 217 -27.20 20.93 12.16
C GLN A 217 -28.61 21.15 12.68
N PHE A 218 -28.70 21.50 13.96
CA PHE A 218 -29.96 21.96 14.55
C PHE A 218 -30.13 23.46 14.28
N MET A 219 -31.28 23.80 13.67
CA MET A 219 -31.69 25.15 13.38
C MET A 219 -32.82 25.52 14.33
N PHE A 220 -32.73 26.71 14.90
CA PHE A 220 -33.68 27.19 15.90
C PHE A 220 -34.06 28.65 15.73
N SER A 221 -35.31 28.99 16.09
CA SER A 221 -35.79 30.34 16.27
C SER A 221 -36.84 30.34 17.39
N ALA A 222 -36.75 31.26 18.31
CA ALA A 222 -37.69 31.44 19.41
C ALA A 222 -38.87 32.34 19.05
N ASN A 223 -38.74 33.20 18.06
CA ASN A 223 -39.68 34.28 17.74
C ASN A 223 -40.32 34.09 16.35
N LEU A 224 -41.54 34.61 16.22
CA LEU A 224 -42.36 34.42 15.02
C LEU A 224 -41.72 35.05 13.79
N ASN A 225 -41.08 36.22 13.92
CA ASN A 225 -40.54 37.03 12.86
C ASN A 225 -39.05 36.84 12.59
N GLN A 226 -38.44 35.84 13.22
CA GLN A 226 -37.01 35.48 13.03
C GLN A 226 -36.88 34.25 12.13
N SER A 227 -35.89 34.33 11.27
CA SER A 227 -35.46 33.17 10.49
C SER A 227 -34.77 32.12 11.38
N LEU A 228 -34.83 30.86 10.96
CA LEU A 228 -34.06 29.79 11.59
C LEU A 228 -32.57 30.09 11.47
N ARG A 229 -31.85 29.96 12.58
CA ARG A 229 -30.39 30.08 12.67
C ARG A 229 -29.82 28.84 13.31
N ARG A 230 -28.54 28.61 13.10
CA ARG A 230 -27.82 27.51 13.80
C ARG A 230 -27.90 27.76 15.31
N VAL A 231 -28.15 26.69 16.05
CA VAL A 231 -28.25 26.81 17.55
C VAL A 231 -27.02 27.48 18.14
N ALA A 232 -25.83 27.23 17.59
CA ALA A 232 -24.58 27.86 18.03
C ALA A 232 -24.53 29.41 17.85
N GLU A 233 -25.39 29.96 16.96
CA GLU A 233 -25.43 31.39 16.60
C GLU A 233 -26.54 32.15 17.32
N VAL A 234 -27.34 31.45 18.13
CA VAL A 234 -28.46 32.08 18.89
C VAL A 234 -27.94 32.72 20.17
N ALA A 235 -28.27 33.98 20.38
CA ALA A 235 -27.69 34.79 21.46
C ALA A 235 -28.44 34.70 22.83
N SER A 236 -29.63 34.08 22.90
CA SER A 236 -30.44 34.04 24.12
C SER A 236 -30.11 32.82 25.00
N GLY A 237 -29.42 33.05 26.12
CA GLY A 237 -29.01 32.00 27.06
C GLY A 237 -30.18 31.16 27.60
N GLY A 238 -31.29 31.80 28.02
CA GLY A 238 -32.43 31.11 28.60
C GLY A 238 -33.19 30.23 27.58
N GLU A 239 -33.31 30.68 26.34
CA GLU A 239 -33.97 29.92 25.26
C GLU A 239 -33.14 28.72 24.85
N ILE A 240 -31.80 28.90 24.75
CA ILE A 240 -30.86 27.81 24.45
C ILE A 240 -30.85 26.76 25.57
N SER A 241 -30.84 27.19 26.85
CA SER A 241 -30.89 26.28 28.01
C SER A 241 -32.16 25.39 27.97
N ARG A 242 -33.31 25.96 27.64
CA ARG A 242 -34.56 25.21 27.47
C ARG A 242 -34.50 24.26 26.28
N LEU A 243 -33.98 24.69 25.12
CA LEU A 243 -33.79 23.80 23.97
C LEU A 243 -32.84 22.66 24.29
N MET A 244 -31.75 22.92 24.99
CA MET A 244 -30.80 21.88 25.45
C MET A 244 -31.44 20.87 26.40
N LEU A 245 -32.33 21.34 27.32
CA LEU A 245 -33.12 20.43 28.13
C LEU A 245 -33.99 19.49 27.29
N CYS A 246 -34.71 20.04 26.29
CA CYS A 246 -35.56 19.23 25.37
C CYS A 246 -34.74 18.22 24.59
N ILE A 247 -33.60 18.64 24.04
CA ILE A 247 -32.69 17.73 23.30
C ILE A 247 -32.16 16.64 24.24
N LYS A 248 -31.69 17.00 25.44
CA LYS A 248 -31.24 16.02 26.45
C LYS A 248 -32.36 15.07 26.90
N SER A 249 -33.59 15.55 26.96
CA SER A 249 -34.76 14.72 27.25
C SER A 249 -35.01 13.68 26.17
N LEU A 250 -34.89 14.05 24.89
CA LEU A 250 -34.97 13.09 23.78
C LEU A 250 -33.85 12.04 23.80
N ILE A 251 -32.62 12.48 24.07
CA ILE A 251 -31.45 11.57 24.19
C ILE A 251 -31.64 10.65 25.42
N ALA A 252 -32.19 11.15 26.49
CA ALA A 252 -32.48 10.36 27.69
C ALA A 252 -33.44 9.20 27.41
N ARG A 253 -34.32 9.28 26.44
CA ARG A 253 -35.20 8.20 26.04
C ARG A 253 -34.49 7.11 25.19
N SER A 254 -33.31 7.40 24.64
CA SER A 254 -32.46 6.45 23.95
C SER A 254 -31.38 5.89 24.91
N ASN A 255 -30.84 4.71 24.68
CA ASN A 255 -30.00 3.96 25.64
C ASN A 255 -28.55 4.48 25.85
N GLY A 256 -28.28 5.78 25.76
CA GLY A 256 -26.91 6.30 25.64
C GLY A 256 -26.22 6.79 26.92
N LEU A 257 -26.90 7.46 27.85
CA LEU A 257 -26.24 8.17 28.99
C LEU A 257 -26.78 7.68 30.35
N PRO A 258 -25.95 7.11 31.24
CA PRO A 258 -26.40 6.65 32.57
C PRO A 258 -26.71 7.83 33.53
N THR A 259 -25.98 8.93 33.44
CA THR A 259 -26.12 10.12 34.28
C THR A 259 -26.13 11.37 33.40
N ILE A 260 -27.01 12.31 33.73
CA ILE A 260 -27.07 13.65 33.13
C ILE A 260 -26.99 14.67 34.24
N ILE A 261 -26.09 15.66 34.08
CA ILE A 261 -25.92 16.78 35.02
C ILE A 261 -26.47 18.05 34.34
N PHE A 262 -27.35 18.74 35.03
CA PHE A 262 -27.87 20.05 34.67
C PHE A 262 -27.33 21.09 35.61
N ASP A 263 -26.58 22.05 35.08
CA ASP A 263 -26.00 23.14 35.83
C ASP A 263 -26.67 24.45 35.43
N GLU A 264 -27.38 25.12 36.41
CA GLU A 264 -28.04 26.43 36.26
C GLU A 264 -28.89 26.62 34.98
N ILE A 265 -29.54 25.54 34.50
CA ILE A 265 -30.36 25.62 33.25
C ILE A 265 -31.68 26.37 33.47
N ASP A 266 -32.01 26.72 34.69
CA ASP A 266 -33.19 27.42 35.14
C ASP A 266 -33.02 28.95 35.23
N THR A 267 -31.89 29.49 34.79
CA THR A 267 -31.61 30.92 34.75
C THR A 267 -32.65 31.70 33.94
N GLY A 268 -33.27 32.71 34.52
CA GLY A 268 -34.31 33.53 33.87
C GLY A 268 -35.67 32.85 33.69
N VAL A 269 -35.91 31.79 34.43
CA VAL A 269 -37.19 31.06 34.45
C VAL A 269 -37.87 31.20 35.79
N SER A 270 -39.20 31.28 35.79
CA SER A 270 -39.98 31.39 37.05
C SER A 270 -41.36 30.77 36.91
N GLY A 271 -42.02 30.57 38.04
CA GLY A 271 -43.41 30.16 38.14
C GLY A 271 -43.76 28.82 37.44
N ALA A 272 -44.72 28.86 36.55
CA ALA A 272 -45.24 27.66 35.87
C ALA A 272 -44.19 26.97 34.98
N ILE A 273 -43.30 27.75 34.35
CA ILE A 273 -42.26 27.22 33.46
C ILE A 273 -41.24 26.44 34.28
N ALA A 274 -40.79 26.94 35.43
CA ALA A 274 -39.91 26.25 36.36
C ALA A 274 -40.50 24.92 36.85
N SER A 275 -41.82 24.93 37.15
CA SER A 275 -42.54 23.72 37.53
C SER A 275 -42.57 22.66 36.41
N GLN A 276 -42.74 23.09 35.16
CA GLN A 276 -42.72 22.20 34.00
C GLN A 276 -41.32 21.64 33.73
N MET A 277 -40.27 22.45 33.89
CA MET A 277 -38.86 21.97 33.80
C MET A 277 -38.58 20.87 34.83
N GLY A 278 -39.01 21.08 36.10
CA GLY A 278 -38.87 20.06 37.13
C GLY A 278 -39.62 18.76 36.81
N GLU A 279 -40.79 18.85 36.16
CA GLU A 279 -41.54 17.67 35.75
C GLU A 279 -40.82 16.89 34.62
N ILE A 280 -40.26 17.57 33.63
CA ILE A 280 -39.47 16.93 32.56
C ILE A 280 -38.25 16.20 33.18
N MET A 281 -37.52 16.87 34.10
CA MET A 281 -36.38 16.26 34.82
C MET A 281 -36.80 15.05 35.66
N ARG A 282 -37.95 15.11 36.34
CA ARG A 282 -38.50 13.98 37.10
C ARG A 282 -38.82 12.80 36.21
N GLN A 283 -39.40 13.03 35.02
CA GLN A 283 -39.68 11.98 34.04
C GLN A 283 -38.41 11.34 33.52
N MET A 284 -37.36 12.15 33.25
CA MET A 284 -36.05 11.63 32.85
C MET A 284 -35.41 10.81 33.98
N ALA A 285 -35.61 11.18 35.22
CA ALA A 285 -35.06 10.52 36.42
C ALA A 285 -35.62 9.11 36.62
N GLN A 286 -36.78 8.76 36.03
CA GLN A 286 -37.33 7.38 36.06
C GLN A 286 -36.45 6.35 35.39
N ALA A 287 -35.67 6.73 34.38
CA ALA A 287 -34.82 5.84 33.62
C ALA A 287 -33.32 6.05 33.87
N ARG A 288 -32.93 7.15 34.52
CA ARG A 288 -31.53 7.57 34.63
C ARG A 288 -31.27 8.37 35.89
N GLN A 289 -29.98 8.49 36.24
CA GLN A 289 -29.57 9.45 37.27
C GLN A 289 -29.57 10.88 36.71
N ILE A 290 -30.37 11.78 37.34
CA ILE A 290 -30.36 13.20 37.03
C ILE A 290 -29.80 13.96 38.22
N ILE A 291 -28.79 14.76 38.01
CA ILE A 291 -28.22 15.67 39.01
C ILE A 291 -28.49 17.08 38.52
N THR A 292 -29.17 17.91 39.34
CA THR A 292 -29.50 19.27 38.96
C THR A 292 -28.96 20.24 40.02
N ILE A 293 -28.25 21.25 39.57
CA ILE A 293 -27.86 22.41 40.37
C ILE A 293 -28.86 23.53 40.05
N SER A 294 -29.67 23.93 41.02
CA SER A 294 -30.78 24.85 40.81
C SER A 294 -31.02 25.70 42.09
N HIS A 295 -31.44 26.92 41.88
CA HIS A 295 -31.91 27.81 42.94
C HIS A 295 -33.44 27.91 42.98
N LEU A 296 -34.16 27.22 42.12
CA LEU A 296 -35.61 27.30 42.04
C LEU A 296 -36.30 26.25 42.90
N PRO A 297 -37.19 26.67 43.84
CA PRO A 297 -37.96 25.76 44.71
C PRO A 297 -38.87 24.81 43.89
N GLN A 298 -39.37 25.25 42.72
CA GLN A 298 -40.24 24.47 41.82
C GLN A 298 -39.51 23.25 41.24
N VAL A 299 -38.21 23.35 41.02
CA VAL A 299 -37.34 22.24 40.55
C VAL A 299 -36.96 21.35 41.75
N ALA A 300 -36.47 21.97 42.85
CA ALA A 300 -35.99 21.26 44.01
C ALA A 300 -37.07 20.40 44.67
N VAL A 301 -38.34 20.85 44.75
CA VAL A 301 -39.45 20.11 45.35
C VAL A 301 -39.73 18.77 44.67
N ARG A 302 -39.31 18.60 43.42
CA ARG A 302 -39.52 17.36 42.63
C ARG A 302 -38.37 16.38 42.75
N SER A 303 -37.29 16.75 43.46
CA SER A 303 -36.13 15.89 43.65
C SER A 303 -36.43 14.78 44.68
N GLU A 304 -35.95 13.57 44.43
CA GLU A 304 -36.00 12.45 45.36
C GLU A 304 -34.96 12.60 46.47
N HIS A 305 -33.81 13.22 46.15
CA HIS A 305 -32.73 13.54 47.06
C HIS A 305 -32.35 14.99 46.92
N HIS A 306 -32.34 15.72 48.04
CA HIS A 306 -31.93 17.13 48.09
C HIS A 306 -30.62 17.27 48.84
N TYR A 307 -29.63 17.95 48.24
CA TYR A 307 -28.36 18.28 48.85
C TYR A 307 -28.26 19.81 48.99
N LEU A 308 -27.98 20.28 50.22
CA LEU A 308 -27.73 21.68 50.48
C LEU A 308 -26.24 21.97 50.33
N VAL A 309 -25.92 22.95 49.47
CA VAL A 309 -24.59 23.54 49.36
C VAL A 309 -24.56 24.84 50.13
N TYR A 310 -23.64 24.97 51.06
CA TYR A 310 -23.50 26.18 51.87
C TYR A 310 -22.03 26.51 52.09
N LYS A 311 -21.77 27.81 52.31
CA LYS A 311 -20.44 28.32 52.65
C LYS A 311 -20.35 28.58 54.15
N GLN A 312 -19.22 28.22 54.72
CA GLN A 312 -18.90 28.48 56.11
C GLN A 312 -17.54 29.18 56.20
N ASP A 313 -17.53 30.35 56.81
CA ASP A 313 -16.29 31.09 57.00
C ASP A 313 -15.57 30.55 58.25
N THR A 314 -14.29 30.23 58.06
CA THR A 314 -13.36 29.94 59.17
C THR A 314 -12.39 31.10 59.26
N ASP A 315 -11.64 31.19 60.39
CA ASP A 315 -10.69 32.29 60.65
C ASP A 315 -9.61 32.46 59.56
N ILE A 316 -9.47 31.48 58.67
CA ILE A 316 -8.39 31.41 57.62
C ILE A 316 -8.97 31.48 56.23
N ARG A 317 -10.15 30.87 55.96
CA ARG A 317 -10.72 30.72 54.62
C ARG A 317 -12.22 30.43 54.66
N THR A 318 -12.91 30.71 53.52
CA THR A 318 -14.28 30.26 53.29
C THR A 318 -14.26 28.82 52.77
N GLU A 319 -14.96 27.93 53.42
CA GLU A 319 -15.12 26.52 53.00
C GLU A 319 -16.51 26.27 52.47
N THR A 320 -16.59 25.51 51.35
CA THR A 320 -17.87 25.08 50.76
C THR A 320 -18.18 23.67 51.23
N HIS A 321 -19.35 23.50 51.83
CA HIS A 321 -19.83 22.23 52.34
C HIS A 321 -21.06 21.77 51.57
N ILE A 322 -21.22 20.44 51.45
CA ILE A 322 -22.39 19.78 50.87
C ILE A 322 -22.93 18.76 51.87
N ARG A 323 -24.23 18.77 52.10
CA ARG A 323 -24.87 17.72 52.89
C ARG A 323 -26.23 17.31 52.34
N LYS A 324 -26.57 16.04 52.46
CA LYS A 324 -27.90 15.53 52.17
C LYS A 324 -28.91 15.96 53.21
N LEU A 325 -30.04 16.48 52.78
CA LEU A 325 -31.15 16.85 53.63
C LEU A 325 -32.04 15.66 53.95
N THR A 326 -32.54 15.62 55.20
CA THR A 326 -33.66 14.75 55.60
C THR A 326 -34.96 15.25 54.98
N VAL A 327 -36.01 14.44 54.99
CA VAL A 327 -37.36 14.83 54.49
C VAL A 327 -37.91 16.08 55.18
N ALA A 328 -37.64 16.20 56.48
CA ALA A 328 -38.08 17.36 57.26
C ALA A 328 -37.30 18.63 56.87
N GLU A 329 -35.98 18.55 56.79
CA GLU A 329 -35.09 19.62 56.31
C GLU A 329 -35.38 20.07 54.92
N HIS A 330 -35.65 19.12 53.99
CA HIS A 330 -36.03 19.40 52.61
C HIS A 330 -37.25 20.34 52.55
N LYS A 331 -38.31 20.07 53.34
CA LYS A 331 -39.48 20.94 53.36
C LYS A 331 -39.16 22.36 53.90
N ILE A 332 -38.35 22.46 54.96
CA ILE A 332 -37.92 23.73 55.49
C ILE A 332 -37.07 24.50 54.44
N GLU A 333 -36.17 23.84 53.75
CA GLU A 333 -35.32 24.49 52.79
C GLU A 333 -36.11 24.96 51.55
N ILE A 334 -37.09 24.20 51.09
CA ILE A 334 -38.01 24.61 50.00
C ILE A 334 -38.79 25.90 50.43
N GLU A 335 -39.27 26.01 51.70
CA GLU A 335 -39.96 27.22 52.16
C GLU A 335 -39.00 28.43 52.22
N LYS A 336 -37.72 28.25 52.63
CA LYS A 336 -36.71 29.28 52.50
C LYS A 336 -36.44 29.73 51.08
N MET A 337 -36.28 28.80 50.17
CA MET A 337 -36.08 29.09 48.74
C MET A 337 -37.24 29.83 48.10
N ARG A 338 -38.48 29.73 48.66
CA ARG A 338 -39.67 30.50 48.22
C ARG A 338 -39.70 31.93 48.67
N GLN A 339 -38.93 32.24 49.70
CA GLN A 339 -38.89 33.58 50.29
C GLN A 339 -37.76 34.45 49.70
N LEU A 340 -36.83 33.82 49.00
CA LEU A 340 -35.78 34.47 48.22
C LEU A 340 -36.28 34.85 46.83
#